data_69dca54e1bab5ee7ca6de9175ca33706
#
_entry.id   69dca54e1bab5ee7ca6de9175ca33706
#
_cell.length_a   1.000
_cell.length_b   1.000
_cell.length_c   1.000
_cell.angle_alpha   90.00
_cell.angle_beta   90.00
_cell.angle_gamma   90.00
#
_symmetry.space_group_name_H-M   'P 1'
#
loop_
_entity.id
_entity.type
_entity.pdbx_description
1 polymer ?
#
loop_
_entity_poly.entity_id
_entity_poly.type
_entity_poly.pdbx_seq_one_letter_code
_entity_poly.pdbx_strand_id
1 'polypeptide(L)'
;MIFGPEAQLERWEFTQLDEEQVKSIGHQYSLSRLLSRLLIIRGLTKDEDRLRQFLTPPRALMTDVSGLGDADHLQRALKRIKKAIVSDEKIVIHGDPDADGITGTTILVAGLRHFKARVAYDFPIRAIEGHGLQPRIIEEAKDNDVKLLITTDCGTKDVEAVAYAKSLGIDVIRS
;
A
#
# COMPACT_ATOMS: atom_id res chain seq x y z
N MET A 1 -9.45 -36.62 27.29
CA MET A 1 -8.11 -36.73 26.70
C MET A 1 -7.63 -35.31 26.42
N ILE A 2 -6.69 -34.80 27.26
CA ILE A 2 -6.24 -33.37 27.24
C ILE A 2 -5.02 -33.16 26.32
N PHE A 3 -4.43 -34.23 25.80
CA PHE A 3 -3.29 -34.17 24.90
C PHE A 3 -3.77 -34.54 23.49
N GLY A 4 -3.79 -33.54 22.61
CA GLY A 4 -3.96 -33.74 21.18
C GLY A 4 -2.78 -34.50 20.56
N PRO A 5 -2.86 -34.91 19.28
CA PRO A 5 -1.77 -35.60 18.62
C PRO A 5 -0.49 -34.76 18.75
N GLU A 6 0.63 -35.46 19.01
CA GLU A 6 1.96 -34.84 19.13
C GLU A 6 2.14 -33.78 18.05
N ALA A 7 2.38 -32.54 18.47
CA ALA A 7 2.68 -31.48 17.53
C ALA A 7 3.91 -31.93 16.74
N GLN A 8 3.74 -32.14 15.44
CA GLN A 8 4.88 -32.36 14.56
C GLN A 8 5.79 -31.15 14.71
N LEU A 9 6.96 -31.34 15.30
CA LEU A 9 7.95 -30.28 15.42
C LEU A 9 8.32 -29.84 14.01
N GLU A 10 7.90 -28.63 13.63
CA GLU A 10 8.27 -28.04 12.36
C GLU A 10 9.81 -28.01 12.26
N ARG A 11 10.34 -28.59 11.20
CA ARG A 11 11.78 -28.58 10.95
C ARG A 11 12.14 -27.29 10.22
N TRP A 12 12.88 -26.44 10.87
CA TRP A 12 13.44 -25.23 10.26
C TRP A 12 14.61 -25.58 9.34
N GLU A 13 14.50 -25.25 8.07
CA GLU A 13 15.59 -25.37 7.12
C GLU A 13 16.18 -23.99 6.82
N PHE A 14 17.49 -23.85 7.04
CA PHE A 14 18.21 -22.62 6.77
C PHE A 14 19.01 -22.75 5.49
N THR A 15 18.87 -21.74 4.61
CA THR A 15 19.68 -21.65 3.40
C THR A 15 21.16 -21.59 3.74
N GLN A 16 21.94 -22.51 3.23
CA GLN A 16 23.39 -22.49 3.33
C GLN A 16 23.94 -21.39 2.45
N LEU A 17 24.81 -20.55 2.99
CA LEU A 17 25.44 -19.43 2.30
C LEU A 17 26.96 -19.54 2.45
N ASP A 18 27.66 -18.98 1.48
CA ASP A 18 29.10 -18.76 1.58
C ASP A 18 29.38 -17.68 2.65
N GLU A 19 30.02 -18.09 3.74
CA GLU A 19 30.31 -17.19 4.86
C GLU A 19 31.35 -16.10 4.48
N GLU A 20 32.23 -16.34 3.51
CA GLU A 20 33.16 -15.30 3.03
C GLU A 20 32.39 -14.22 2.26
N GLN A 21 31.41 -14.61 1.44
CA GLN A 21 30.52 -13.67 0.79
C GLN A 21 29.71 -12.86 1.81
N VAL A 22 29.19 -13.50 2.87
CA VAL A 22 28.44 -12.81 3.94
C VAL A 22 29.33 -11.76 4.62
N LYS A 23 30.58 -12.11 4.96
CA LYS A 23 31.53 -11.18 5.58
C LYS A 23 31.89 -10.03 4.62
N SER A 24 32.15 -10.33 3.36
CA SER A 24 32.49 -9.32 2.34
C SER A 24 31.41 -8.26 2.22
N ILE A 25 30.15 -8.67 2.05
CA ILE A 25 28.99 -7.76 1.98
C ILE A 25 28.85 -6.96 3.29
N GLY A 26 29.01 -7.62 4.44
CA GLY A 26 28.97 -6.94 5.74
C GLY A 26 30.00 -5.84 5.88
N HIS A 27 31.24 -6.09 5.47
CA HIS A 27 32.32 -5.10 5.49
C HIS A 27 32.10 -3.97 4.50
N GLN A 28 31.77 -4.32 3.26
CA GLN A 28 31.61 -3.33 2.16
C GLN A 28 30.52 -2.30 2.46
N TYR A 29 29.41 -2.74 3.06
CA TYR A 29 28.23 -1.89 3.31
C TYR A 29 27.99 -1.57 4.79
N SER A 30 28.91 -1.92 5.67
CA SER A 30 28.80 -1.72 7.13
C SER A 30 27.52 -2.35 7.72
N LEU A 31 27.19 -3.56 7.29
CA LEU A 31 25.98 -4.28 7.68
C LEU A 31 26.27 -5.37 8.70
N SER A 32 25.25 -5.67 9.51
CA SER A 32 25.30 -6.84 10.39
C SER A 32 25.32 -8.15 9.56
N ARG A 33 25.88 -9.23 10.14
CA ARG A 33 25.89 -10.55 9.51
C ARG A 33 24.47 -11.01 9.10
N LEU A 34 23.47 -10.73 9.93
CA LEU A 34 22.07 -11.09 9.63
C LEU A 34 21.56 -10.37 8.39
N LEU A 35 21.76 -9.06 8.30
CA LEU A 35 21.34 -8.27 7.13
C LEU A 35 22.06 -8.71 5.86
N SER A 36 23.37 -8.96 5.93
CA SER A 36 24.13 -9.47 4.78
C SER A 36 23.57 -10.79 4.27
N ARG A 37 23.28 -11.73 5.17
CA ARG A 37 22.63 -13.01 4.80
C ARG A 37 21.27 -12.81 4.13
N LEU A 38 20.43 -11.95 4.67
CA LEU A 38 19.10 -11.66 4.11
C LEU A 38 19.19 -11.04 2.70
N LEU A 39 20.11 -10.13 2.47
CA LEU A 39 20.34 -9.52 1.17
C LEU A 39 20.80 -10.53 0.12
N ILE A 40 21.70 -11.45 0.51
CA ILE A 40 22.16 -12.53 -0.35
C ILE A 40 21.01 -13.49 -0.70
N ILE A 41 20.24 -13.94 0.31
CA ILE A 41 19.10 -14.85 0.12
C ILE A 41 18.05 -14.22 -0.84
N ARG A 42 17.83 -12.92 -0.73
CA ARG A 42 16.92 -12.17 -1.61
C ARG A 42 17.50 -11.83 -2.98
N GLY A 43 18.74 -12.23 -3.25
CA GLY A 43 19.39 -12.01 -4.54
C GLY A 43 19.74 -10.56 -4.84
N LEU A 44 19.66 -9.66 -3.85
CA LEU A 44 19.95 -8.22 -4.03
C LEU A 44 21.43 -7.95 -4.25
N THR A 45 22.32 -8.87 -3.82
CA THR A 45 23.78 -8.72 -3.97
C THR A 45 24.30 -9.10 -5.37
N LYS A 46 23.43 -9.55 -6.27
CA LYS A 46 23.79 -9.91 -7.66
C LYS A 46 24.00 -8.68 -8.55
N ASP A 47 23.44 -7.56 -8.14
CA ASP A 47 23.49 -6.27 -8.85
C ASP A 47 23.86 -5.19 -7.83
N GLU A 48 25.06 -4.61 -7.99
CA GLU A 48 25.59 -3.64 -7.04
C GLU A 48 24.79 -2.34 -7.03
N ASP A 49 24.34 -1.86 -8.19
CA ASP A 49 23.56 -0.62 -8.30
C ASP A 49 22.20 -0.79 -7.61
N ARG A 50 21.54 -1.93 -7.83
CA ARG A 50 20.29 -2.28 -7.16
C ARG A 50 20.47 -2.40 -5.64
N LEU A 51 21.57 -3.00 -5.19
CA LEU A 51 21.88 -3.11 -3.77
C LEU A 51 22.12 -1.72 -3.16
N ARG A 52 22.91 -0.86 -3.81
CA ARG A 52 23.14 0.52 -3.37
C ARG A 52 21.83 1.29 -3.29
N GLN A 53 21.00 1.21 -4.31
CA GLN A 53 19.67 1.84 -4.32
C GLN A 53 18.79 1.35 -3.17
N PHE A 54 18.77 0.04 -2.92
CA PHE A 54 18.00 -0.55 -1.81
C PHE A 54 18.48 -0.09 -0.43
N LEU A 55 19.78 0.09 -0.25
CA LEU A 55 20.40 0.56 1.00
C LEU A 55 20.37 2.09 1.15
N THR A 56 20.03 2.83 0.09
CA THR A 56 19.93 4.28 0.14
C THR A 56 18.66 4.72 0.88
N PRO A 57 18.76 5.67 1.82
CA PRO A 57 17.58 6.16 2.53
C PRO A 57 16.49 6.66 1.55
N PRO A 58 15.22 6.35 1.73
CA PRO A 58 14.12 6.74 0.84
C PRO A 58 14.11 8.24 0.52
N ARG A 59 14.47 9.09 1.48
CA ARG A 59 14.52 10.55 1.31
C ARG A 59 15.50 11.01 0.21
N ALA A 60 16.57 10.24 -0.02
CA ALA A 60 17.53 10.53 -1.11
C ALA A 60 17.04 10.02 -2.47
N LEU A 61 16.06 9.12 -2.50
CA LEU A 61 15.46 8.55 -3.72
C LEU A 61 14.21 9.29 -4.19
N MET A 62 13.66 10.20 -3.38
CA MET A 62 12.42 10.94 -3.67
C MET A 62 12.65 12.07 -4.67
N THR A 63 13.25 11.80 -5.82
CA THR A 63 13.51 12.82 -6.83
C THR A 63 12.52 12.81 -8.00
N ASP A 64 11.78 11.70 -8.20
CA ASP A 64 10.85 11.59 -9.32
C ASP A 64 9.74 10.58 -9.02
N VAL A 65 8.48 10.99 -9.22
CA VAL A 65 7.31 10.12 -9.11
C VAL A 65 7.05 9.29 -10.38
N SER A 66 7.76 9.54 -11.46
CA SER A 66 7.60 8.81 -12.73
C SER A 66 7.96 7.32 -12.63
N GLY A 67 8.77 6.94 -11.62
CA GLY A 67 9.12 5.56 -11.31
C GLY A 67 8.09 4.81 -10.45
N LEU A 68 7.03 5.47 -10.00
CA LEU A 68 5.98 4.88 -9.15
C LEU A 68 4.86 4.26 -10.01
N GLY A 69 5.12 3.09 -10.58
CA GLY A 69 4.10 2.33 -11.31
C GLY A 69 3.85 2.79 -12.75
N ASP A 70 2.65 2.46 -13.27
CA ASP A 70 2.25 2.80 -14.63
C ASP A 70 1.86 4.29 -14.72
N ALA A 71 2.65 5.05 -15.50
CA ALA A 71 2.44 6.48 -15.70
C ALA A 71 1.03 6.80 -16.24
N ASP A 72 0.47 5.95 -17.10
CA ASP A 72 -0.88 6.15 -17.65
C ASP A 72 -1.96 5.98 -16.58
N HIS A 73 -1.79 5.05 -15.67
CA HIS A 73 -2.71 4.88 -14.53
C HIS A 73 -2.66 6.10 -13.62
N LEU A 74 -1.46 6.58 -13.29
CA LEU A 74 -1.29 7.79 -12.47
C LEU A 74 -1.94 9.00 -13.15
N GLN A 75 -1.72 9.22 -14.44
CA GLN A 75 -2.31 10.33 -15.17
C GLN A 75 -3.84 10.26 -15.22
N ARG A 76 -4.41 9.07 -15.39
CA ARG A 76 -5.87 8.87 -15.33
C ARG A 76 -6.44 9.20 -13.95
N ALA A 77 -5.78 8.75 -12.88
CA ALA A 77 -6.17 9.05 -11.50
C ALA A 77 -6.12 10.56 -11.23
N LEU A 78 -5.03 11.23 -11.58
CA LEU A 78 -4.87 12.68 -11.42
C LEU A 78 -5.93 13.46 -12.21
N LYS A 79 -6.21 13.06 -13.45
CA LYS A 79 -7.26 13.68 -14.27
C LYS A 79 -8.64 13.52 -13.64
N ARG A 80 -8.93 12.34 -13.05
CA ARG A 80 -10.21 12.08 -12.39
C ARG A 80 -10.35 12.90 -11.10
N ILE A 81 -9.31 12.98 -10.29
CA ILE A 81 -9.29 13.80 -9.07
C ILE A 81 -9.48 15.29 -9.42
N LYS A 82 -8.72 15.78 -10.42
CA LYS A 82 -8.86 17.17 -10.89
C LYS A 82 -10.28 17.48 -11.36
N LYS A 83 -10.91 16.56 -12.09
CA LYS A 83 -12.32 16.71 -12.47
C LYS A 83 -13.21 16.84 -11.25
N ALA A 84 -13.06 15.98 -10.25
CA ALA A 84 -13.87 16.02 -9.03
C ALA A 84 -13.74 17.37 -8.29
N ILE A 85 -12.51 17.89 -8.19
CA ILE A 85 -12.26 19.19 -7.55
C ILE A 85 -12.95 20.33 -8.32
N VAL A 86 -12.76 20.37 -9.65
CA VAL A 86 -13.31 21.44 -10.51
C VAL A 86 -14.84 21.41 -10.54
N SER A 87 -15.43 20.24 -10.49
CA SER A 87 -16.90 20.04 -10.52
C SER A 87 -17.55 20.06 -9.13
N ASP A 88 -16.80 20.39 -8.07
CA ASP A 88 -17.24 20.35 -6.65
C ASP A 88 -17.88 19.01 -6.23
N GLU A 89 -17.38 17.90 -6.80
CA GLU A 89 -17.86 16.57 -6.47
C GLU A 89 -17.39 16.16 -5.05
N LYS A 90 -18.23 15.41 -4.34
CA LYS A 90 -17.85 14.83 -3.05
C LYS A 90 -16.90 13.65 -3.27
N ILE A 91 -15.82 13.64 -2.52
CA ILE A 91 -14.77 12.60 -2.52
C ILE A 91 -14.76 11.92 -1.15
N VAL A 92 -14.69 10.60 -1.12
CA VAL A 92 -14.41 9.83 0.11
C VAL A 92 -13.10 9.09 -0.05
N ILE A 93 -12.26 9.13 0.99
CA ILE A 93 -11.06 8.32 1.10
C ILE A 93 -11.34 7.21 2.10
N HIS A 94 -11.20 5.96 1.65
CA HIS A 94 -11.35 4.77 2.48
C HIS A 94 -9.98 4.13 2.70
N GLY A 95 -9.49 4.14 3.95
CA GLY A 95 -8.17 3.63 4.33
C GLY A 95 -8.23 2.34 5.10
N ASP A 96 -7.13 1.55 5.07
CA ASP A 96 -6.98 0.46 6.03
C ASP A 96 -6.77 1.04 7.45
N PRO A 97 -7.31 0.42 8.52
CA PRO A 97 -7.22 0.95 9.89
C PRO A 97 -5.88 0.63 10.58
N ASP A 98 -4.80 0.58 9.83
CA ASP A 98 -3.44 0.45 10.36
C ASP A 98 -2.60 1.71 10.13
N ALA A 99 -1.32 1.66 10.49
CA ALA A 99 -0.46 2.85 10.42
C ALA A 99 -0.30 3.39 9.00
N ASP A 100 -0.19 2.52 7.99
CA ASP A 100 0.05 2.91 6.60
C ASP A 100 -1.24 3.48 5.98
N GLY A 101 -2.38 2.82 6.20
CA GLY A 101 -3.68 3.31 5.75
C GLY A 101 -4.07 4.63 6.41
N ILE A 102 -3.86 4.78 7.74
CA ILE A 102 -4.15 6.03 8.46
C ILE A 102 -3.26 7.17 7.98
N THR A 103 -1.95 6.94 7.83
CA THR A 103 -1.02 8.00 7.38
C THR A 103 -1.27 8.39 5.93
N GLY A 104 -1.48 7.42 5.04
CA GLY A 104 -1.83 7.66 3.64
C GLY A 104 -3.14 8.43 3.49
N THR A 105 -4.18 8.02 4.21
CA THR A 105 -5.47 8.74 4.27
C THR A 105 -5.28 10.18 4.74
N THR A 106 -4.49 10.38 5.80
CA THR A 106 -4.23 11.73 6.34
C THR A 106 -3.56 12.63 5.31
N ILE A 107 -2.56 12.12 4.59
CA ILE A 107 -1.85 12.86 3.54
C ILE A 107 -2.81 13.23 2.40
N LEU A 108 -3.62 12.29 1.92
CA LEU A 108 -4.59 12.54 0.85
C LEU A 108 -5.66 13.54 1.27
N VAL A 109 -6.23 13.40 2.48
CA VAL A 109 -7.24 14.34 3.01
C VAL A 109 -6.65 15.74 3.12
N ALA A 110 -5.45 15.87 3.71
CA ALA A 110 -4.79 17.16 3.85
C ALA A 110 -4.48 17.80 2.50
N GLY A 111 -3.95 17.03 1.55
CA GLY A 111 -3.66 17.48 0.20
C GLY A 111 -4.91 17.92 -0.55
N LEU A 112 -5.96 17.12 -0.54
CA LEU A 112 -7.23 17.47 -1.22
C LEU A 112 -7.92 18.68 -0.59
N ARG A 113 -7.89 18.80 0.73
CA ARG A 113 -8.41 20.01 1.43
C ARG A 113 -7.63 21.27 1.09
N HIS A 114 -6.32 21.15 0.89
CA HIS A 114 -5.50 22.29 0.42
C HIS A 114 -6.00 22.81 -0.93
N PHE A 115 -6.45 21.93 -1.81
CA PHE A 115 -7.09 22.28 -3.09
C PHE A 115 -8.60 22.57 -2.97
N LYS A 116 -9.11 22.74 -1.74
CA LYS A 116 -10.52 23.05 -1.44
C LYS A 116 -11.51 21.99 -1.93
N ALA A 117 -11.07 20.73 -2.07
CA ALA A 117 -11.94 19.61 -2.42
C ALA A 117 -12.93 19.31 -1.28
N ARG A 118 -14.12 18.87 -1.63
CA ARG A 118 -15.13 18.35 -0.68
C ARG A 118 -14.78 16.90 -0.34
N VAL A 119 -13.86 16.71 0.64
CA VAL A 119 -13.33 15.40 1.01
C VAL A 119 -13.72 14.99 2.41
N ALA A 120 -14.21 13.76 2.56
CA ALA A 120 -14.39 13.03 3.80
C ALA A 120 -13.49 11.78 3.79
N TYR A 121 -13.42 11.09 4.91
CA TYR A 121 -12.68 9.84 5.04
C TYR A 121 -13.47 8.83 5.89
N ASP A 122 -13.17 7.55 5.70
CA ASP A 122 -13.73 6.44 6.44
C ASP A 122 -12.66 5.36 6.67
N PHE A 123 -12.84 4.60 7.73
CA PHE A 123 -12.07 3.40 8.04
C PHE A 123 -13.01 2.26 8.42
N PRO A 124 -12.75 1.02 8.00
CA PRO A 124 -13.55 -0.12 8.42
C PRO A 124 -13.34 -0.40 9.91
N ILE A 125 -14.39 -0.87 10.57
CA ILE A 125 -14.28 -1.42 11.92
C ILE A 125 -13.71 -2.83 11.80
N ARG A 126 -12.38 -2.96 11.88
CA ARG A 126 -11.64 -4.21 11.60
C ARG A 126 -12.22 -5.46 12.27
N ALA A 127 -12.70 -5.32 13.50
CA ALA A 127 -13.27 -6.43 14.27
C ALA A 127 -14.63 -6.92 13.72
N ILE A 128 -15.33 -6.11 12.94
CA ILE A 128 -16.69 -6.39 12.43
C ILE A 128 -16.67 -6.56 10.92
N GLU A 129 -15.99 -5.68 10.21
CA GLU A 129 -16.04 -5.57 8.75
C GLU A 129 -14.83 -6.24 8.07
N GLY A 130 -13.75 -6.48 8.83
CA GLY A 130 -12.52 -7.04 8.26
C GLY A 130 -11.67 -5.98 7.53
N HIS A 131 -11.10 -6.38 6.39
CA HIS A 131 -10.22 -5.57 5.56
C HIS A 131 -10.87 -5.25 4.22
N GLY A 132 -10.36 -4.23 3.54
CA GLY A 132 -10.72 -3.86 2.18
C GLY A 132 -11.96 -2.99 2.08
N LEU A 133 -12.39 -2.76 0.83
CA LEU A 133 -13.51 -1.89 0.53
C LEU A 133 -14.84 -2.55 0.88
N GLN A 134 -15.51 -2.04 1.88
CA GLN A 134 -16.74 -2.62 2.42
C GLN A 134 -18.00 -2.14 1.69
N PRO A 135 -19.03 -2.99 1.54
CA PRO A 135 -20.31 -2.57 0.96
C PRO A 135 -20.95 -1.40 1.69
N ARG A 136 -20.83 -1.34 3.02
CA ARG A 136 -21.34 -0.24 3.86
C ARG A 136 -20.90 1.13 3.33
N ILE A 137 -19.59 1.31 3.13
CA ILE A 137 -19.09 2.63 2.70
C ILE A 137 -19.53 2.98 1.28
N ILE A 138 -19.77 1.99 0.42
CA ILE A 138 -20.27 2.22 -0.93
C ILE A 138 -21.71 2.72 -0.90
N GLU A 139 -22.54 2.12 -0.04
CA GLU A 139 -23.94 2.54 0.13
C GLU A 139 -24.05 3.91 0.78
N GLU A 140 -23.25 4.16 1.85
CA GLU A 140 -23.15 5.48 2.47
C GLU A 140 -22.65 6.55 1.49
N ALA A 141 -21.70 6.19 0.63
CA ALA A 141 -21.20 7.09 -0.41
C ALA A 141 -22.30 7.44 -1.42
N LYS A 142 -23.11 6.46 -1.82
CA LYS A 142 -24.27 6.68 -2.70
C LYS A 142 -25.29 7.61 -2.05
N ASP A 143 -25.69 7.31 -0.81
CA ASP A 143 -26.70 8.07 -0.08
C ASP A 143 -26.27 9.53 0.17
N ASN A 144 -24.98 9.76 0.25
CA ASN A 144 -24.38 11.08 0.41
C ASN A 144 -24.00 11.75 -0.91
N ASP A 145 -24.36 11.20 -2.06
CA ASP A 145 -24.05 11.72 -3.41
C ASP A 145 -22.54 11.88 -3.68
N VAL A 146 -21.75 10.93 -3.16
CA VAL A 146 -20.29 10.83 -3.44
C VAL A 146 -20.09 10.38 -4.89
N LYS A 147 -19.16 11.01 -5.60
CA LYS A 147 -18.86 10.70 -7.01
C LYS A 147 -17.51 10.04 -7.20
N LEU A 148 -16.61 10.15 -6.22
CA LEU A 148 -15.29 9.57 -6.26
C LEU A 148 -14.93 8.95 -4.91
N LEU A 149 -14.57 7.67 -4.93
CA LEU A 149 -14.01 6.94 -3.82
C LEU A 149 -12.54 6.63 -4.10
N ILE A 150 -11.67 6.92 -3.14
CA ILE A 150 -10.24 6.65 -3.24
C ILE A 150 -9.89 5.70 -2.11
N THR A 151 -9.30 4.54 -2.43
CA THR A 151 -8.80 3.64 -1.38
C THR A 151 -7.33 3.92 -1.08
N THR A 152 -6.92 3.70 0.14
CA THR A 152 -5.54 3.86 0.60
C THR A 152 -5.11 2.62 1.36
N ASP A 153 -4.07 1.97 0.87
CA ASP A 153 -3.53 0.72 1.43
C ASP A 153 -4.52 -0.45 1.46
N CYS A 154 -5.54 -0.40 0.60
CA CYS A 154 -6.54 -1.44 0.45
C CYS A 154 -7.21 -1.35 -0.93
N GLY A 155 -8.16 -2.23 -1.21
CA GLY A 155 -9.00 -2.15 -2.40
C GLY A 155 -8.47 -2.89 -3.63
N THR A 156 -7.20 -3.31 -3.66
CA THR A 156 -6.61 -3.95 -4.86
C THR A 156 -7.29 -5.28 -5.20
N LYS A 157 -7.70 -6.05 -4.18
CA LYS A 157 -8.37 -7.36 -4.34
C LYS A 157 -9.90 -7.26 -4.41
N ASP A 158 -10.47 -6.09 -4.12
CA ASP A 158 -11.91 -5.90 -3.91
C ASP A 158 -12.64 -5.64 -5.24
N VAL A 159 -12.45 -6.55 -6.19
CA VAL A 159 -12.98 -6.39 -7.57
C VAL A 159 -14.48 -6.26 -7.59
N GLU A 160 -15.20 -7.08 -6.81
CA GLU A 160 -16.66 -7.07 -6.73
C GLU A 160 -17.18 -5.76 -6.11
N ALA A 161 -16.59 -5.30 -5.02
CA ALA A 161 -16.94 -4.04 -4.37
C ALA A 161 -16.72 -2.84 -5.30
N VAL A 162 -15.60 -2.85 -6.05
CA VAL A 162 -15.32 -1.81 -7.07
C VAL A 162 -16.35 -1.85 -8.20
N ALA A 163 -16.74 -3.04 -8.66
CA ALA A 163 -17.77 -3.18 -9.68
C ALA A 163 -19.15 -2.67 -9.16
N TYR A 164 -19.44 -2.99 -7.90
CA TYR A 164 -20.66 -2.51 -7.23
C TYR A 164 -20.68 -0.98 -7.14
N ALA A 165 -19.61 -0.34 -6.65
CA ALA A 165 -19.51 1.12 -6.60
C ALA A 165 -19.74 1.77 -7.98
N LYS A 166 -19.11 1.21 -9.02
CA LYS A 166 -19.28 1.69 -10.39
C LYS A 166 -20.72 1.55 -10.90
N SER A 167 -21.42 0.48 -10.55
CA SER A 167 -22.83 0.29 -10.92
C SER A 167 -23.73 1.35 -10.30
N LEU A 168 -23.32 1.95 -9.19
CA LEU A 168 -24.01 3.05 -8.52
C LEU A 168 -23.57 4.44 -8.99
N GLY A 169 -22.71 4.51 -10.01
CA GLY A 169 -22.20 5.77 -10.57
C GLY A 169 -21.10 6.42 -9.73
N ILE A 170 -20.41 5.65 -8.90
CA ILE A 170 -19.26 6.09 -8.08
C ILE A 170 -17.98 5.60 -8.74
N ASP A 171 -17.11 6.52 -9.15
CA ASP A 171 -15.78 6.15 -9.64
C ASP A 171 -14.86 5.72 -8.49
N VAL A 172 -13.98 4.75 -8.74
CA VAL A 172 -13.05 4.24 -7.73
C VAL A 172 -11.61 4.35 -8.24
N ILE A 173 -10.76 4.98 -7.44
CA ILE A 173 -9.29 4.97 -7.58
C ILE A 173 -8.72 4.10 -6.47
N ARG A 174 -7.90 3.11 -6.85
CA ARG A 174 -7.22 2.20 -5.92
C ARG A 174 -5.74 2.54 -5.87
N SER A 175 -5.18 2.63 -4.67
CA SER A 175 -3.75 2.80 -4.45
C SER A 175 -3.12 1.55 -3.81
#